data_10fa38dc21f42f6d8ad673d591dbf17c
#
_entry.id   10fa38dc21f42f6d8ad673d591dbf17c
#
_cell.length_a   1.000
_cell.length_b   1.000
_cell.length_c   1.000
_cell.angle_alpha   90.00
_cell.angle_beta   90.00
_cell.angle_gamma   90.00
#
_symmetry.space_group_name_H-M   'P 1'
#
loop_
_entity.id
_entity.type
_entity.pdbx_description
1 polymer ?
#
loop_
_entity_poly.entity_id
_entity_poly.type
_entity_poly.pdbx_seq_one_letter_code
_entity_poly.pdbx_strand_id
1 'polypeptide(L)'
;MQFKKSFSLTFLTALFSTNLMAAQSPENVQVYTYDSFSADWGAGPKVKALFEQAHPQCQVNYVPFDSTGVMFNRIRLEGKKSKADIVLGLDQTMLDEARKTQLFAENNVTTEQLSLPVKWQDKVFLPYDFGAYAFVYHKEKLPNPPKSLKELVDNPQLRVIYQDPRTSGVGRGLVILMNEVYGDDVGAAWKKLASHTVTVGKGWSETYGAFLKGEADLVFSYNTSPLYHLLNDKDANYAATDFAEGQVLQIETAARMANHPNACADAFMQFLISPQAQSQISQKNVMFAVIDEKIEPHFDALKQAQQSKTTLGSGVNAEQLKQWTNTWQASLTQ
;
A
#
# COMPACT_ATOMS: atom_id res chain seq x y z
N MET A 1 -98.11 -19.45 -1.08
CA MET A 1 -97.18 -19.16 0.07
C MET A 1 -95.79 -19.55 -0.40
N GLN A 2 -95.04 -18.61 -0.98
CA GLN A 2 -93.69 -18.88 -1.54
C GLN A 2 -92.65 -18.23 -0.67
N PHE A 3 -91.75 -19.01 -0.08
CA PHE A 3 -90.61 -18.54 0.68
C PHE A 3 -89.43 -18.24 -0.29
N LYS A 4 -89.02 -16.98 -0.39
CA LYS A 4 -87.75 -16.58 -1.04
C LYS A 4 -86.62 -16.78 -0.06
N LYS A 5 -85.70 -17.69 -0.35
CA LYS A 5 -84.40 -17.77 0.37
C LYS A 5 -83.41 -16.76 -0.24
N SER A 6 -82.96 -15.79 0.53
CA SER A 6 -81.90 -14.85 0.20
C SER A 6 -80.58 -15.50 0.56
N PHE A 7 -79.66 -15.63 -0.45
CA PHE A 7 -78.28 -16.11 -0.23
C PHE A 7 -77.38 -14.86 -0.12
N SER A 8 -76.84 -14.60 1.05
CA SER A 8 -75.87 -13.53 1.29
C SER A 8 -74.47 -14.08 1.03
N LEU A 9 -73.80 -13.58 -0.01
CA LEU A 9 -72.42 -13.94 -0.39
C LEU A 9 -71.48 -12.97 0.28
N THR A 10 -70.80 -13.43 1.35
CA THR A 10 -69.78 -12.62 2.07
C THR A 10 -68.45 -12.75 1.33
N PHE A 11 -68.02 -11.68 0.69
CA PHE A 11 -66.68 -11.57 0.05
C PHE A 11 -65.66 -11.28 1.17
N LEU A 12 -64.79 -12.26 1.45
CA LEU A 12 -63.67 -12.14 2.33
C LEU A 12 -62.47 -11.55 1.53
N THR A 13 -62.27 -10.25 1.59
CA THR A 13 -61.09 -9.58 1.00
C THR A 13 -59.88 -9.82 1.90
N ALA A 14 -59.00 -10.75 1.46
CA ALA A 14 -57.68 -10.93 2.09
C ALA A 14 -56.78 -9.77 1.66
N LEU A 15 -56.48 -8.85 2.58
CA LEU A 15 -55.47 -7.83 2.44
C LEU A 15 -54.09 -8.49 2.53
N PHE A 16 -53.47 -8.74 1.38
CA PHE A 16 -52.04 -9.03 1.32
C PHE A 16 -51.23 -7.74 1.59
N SER A 17 -50.79 -7.56 2.83
CA SER A 17 -49.82 -6.53 3.19
C SER A 17 -48.46 -6.94 2.62
N THR A 18 -48.14 -6.45 1.42
CA THR A 18 -46.76 -6.50 0.90
C THR A 18 -45.93 -5.52 1.73
N ASN A 19 -45.17 -6.04 2.69
CA ASN A 19 -44.10 -5.29 3.30
C ASN A 19 -43.08 -4.98 2.22
N LEU A 20 -43.18 -3.79 1.60
CA LEU A 20 -42.08 -3.21 0.86
C LEU A 20 -41.00 -2.90 1.92
N MET A 21 -40.02 -3.79 2.08
CA MET A 21 -38.77 -3.43 2.71
C MET A 21 -38.16 -2.32 1.85
N ALA A 22 -38.22 -1.09 2.34
CA ALA A 22 -37.45 0.02 1.76
C ALA A 22 -36.00 -0.45 1.74
N ALA A 23 -35.41 -0.59 0.56
CA ALA A 23 -34.00 -0.87 0.42
C ALA A 23 -33.25 0.28 1.12
N GLN A 24 -32.63 -0.02 2.26
CA GLN A 24 -31.76 0.94 2.92
C GLN A 24 -30.64 1.30 1.94
N SER A 25 -30.35 2.59 1.80
CA SER A 25 -29.18 3.04 1.03
C SER A 25 -27.92 2.38 1.62
N PRO A 26 -26.98 1.94 0.77
CA PRO A 26 -25.75 1.32 1.25
C PRO A 26 -25.00 2.21 2.23
N GLU A 27 -24.43 1.60 3.26
CA GLU A 27 -23.53 2.27 4.20
C GLU A 27 -22.21 2.58 3.52
N ASN A 28 -21.81 3.86 3.52
CA ASN A 28 -20.59 4.30 2.89
C ASN A 28 -19.37 4.05 3.78
N VAL A 29 -18.28 3.57 3.17
CA VAL A 29 -16.95 3.42 3.76
C VAL A 29 -15.98 4.36 3.04
N GLN A 30 -15.53 5.41 3.71
CA GLN A 30 -14.53 6.34 3.19
C GLN A 30 -13.14 5.79 3.47
N VAL A 31 -12.41 5.42 2.42
CA VAL A 31 -11.05 4.87 2.50
C VAL A 31 -10.06 5.91 1.98
N TYR A 32 -9.27 6.50 2.87
CA TYR A 32 -8.15 7.34 2.48
C TYR A 32 -6.97 6.45 2.07
N THR A 33 -6.44 6.68 0.89
CA THR A 33 -5.35 5.86 0.33
C THR A 33 -4.47 6.66 -0.62
N TYR A 34 -3.39 6.07 -1.10
CA TYR A 34 -2.53 6.67 -2.11
C TYR A 34 -3.10 6.46 -3.53
N ASP A 35 -2.70 7.35 -4.44
CA ASP A 35 -3.26 7.45 -5.78
C ASP A 35 -3.15 6.17 -6.60
N SER A 36 -1.99 5.50 -6.59
CA SER A 36 -1.76 4.28 -7.38
C SER A 36 -2.64 3.10 -6.93
N PHE A 37 -3.00 3.00 -5.64
CA PHE A 37 -3.91 1.94 -5.20
C PHE A 37 -5.32 2.11 -5.79
N SER A 38 -5.82 3.35 -5.81
CA SER A 38 -7.20 3.67 -6.25
C SER A 38 -7.34 4.02 -7.74
N ALA A 39 -6.23 4.14 -8.47
CA ALA A 39 -6.25 4.38 -9.92
C ALA A 39 -6.96 3.24 -10.67
N ASP A 40 -7.45 3.50 -11.88
CA ASP A 40 -8.18 2.51 -12.70
C ASP A 40 -7.37 1.22 -12.96
N TRP A 41 -6.05 1.35 -13.03
CA TRP A 41 -5.11 0.23 -13.19
C TRP A 41 -4.67 -0.41 -11.86
N GLY A 42 -4.92 0.25 -10.73
CA GLY A 42 -4.56 -0.21 -9.38
C GLY A 42 -5.46 -1.32 -8.85
N ALA A 43 -5.20 -1.75 -7.62
CA ALA A 43 -5.96 -2.82 -6.97
C ALA A 43 -7.36 -2.37 -6.50
N GLY A 44 -7.47 -1.10 -6.10
CA GLY A 44 -8.67 -0.54 -5.45
C GLY A 44 -9.98 -0.80 -6.18
N PRO A 45 -10.12 -0.52 -7.50
CA PRO A 45 -11.36 -0.74 -8.22
C PRO A 45 -11.84 -2.19 -8.19
N LYS A 46 -10.92 -3.16 -8.28
CA LYS A 46 -11.27 -4.60 -8.24
C LYS A 46 -11.60 -5.07 -6.83
N VAL A 47 -10.84 -4.64 -5.83
CA VAL A 47 -11.13 -4.92 -4.42
C VAL A 47 -12.50 -4.37 -4.03
N LYS A 48 -12.79 -3.11 -4.40
CA LYS A 48 -14.11 -2.48 -4.19
C LYS A 48 -15.23 -3.33 -4.81
N ALA A 49 -15.11 -3.67 -6.09
CA ALA A 49 -16.16 -4.41 -6.80
C ALA A 49 -16.45 -5.78 -6.16
N LEU A 50 -15.41 -6.51 -5.78
CA LEU A 50 -15.55 -7.81 -5.11
C LEU A 50 -16.14 -7.68 -3.70
N PHE A 51 -15.72 -6.65 -2.97
CA PHE A 51 -16.26 -6.37 -1.64
C PHE A 51 -17.75 -6.02 -1.70
N GLU A 52 -18.14 -5.09 -2.56
CA GLU A 52 -19.54 -4.66 -2.71
C GLU A 52 -20.44 -5.78 -3.24
N GLN A 53 -19.91 -6.69 -4.06
CA GLN A 53 -20.64 -7.89 -4.47
C GLN A 53 -20.90 -8.84 -3.29
N ALA A 54 -19.92 -9.01 -2.40
CA ALA A 54 -20.05 -9.85 -1.20
C ALA A 54 -20.86 -9.17 -0.09
N HIS A 55 -20.89 -7.84 -0.06
CA HIS A 55 -21.53 -7.00 0.95
C HIS A 55 -22.40 -5.91 0.30
N PRO A 56 -23.55 -6.26 -0.33
CA PRO A 56 -24.36 -5.30 -1.11
C PRO A 56 -24.94 -4.14 -0.28
N GLN A 57 -24.94 -4.25 1.05
CA GLN A 57 -25.31 -3.18 1.97
C GLN A 57 -24.17 -2.16 2.20
N CYS A 58 -22.98 -2.37 1.67
CA CYS A 58 -21.80 -1.54 1.86
C CYS A 58 -21.36 -0.92 0.54
N GLN A 59 -20.86 0.32 0.58
CA GLN A 59 -20.28 1.01 -0.57
C GLN A 59 -18.93 1.62 -0.20
N VAL A 60 -17.88 1.30 -0.95
CA VAL A 60 -16.52 1.82 -0.72
C VAL A 60 -16.26 3.05 -1.58
N ASN A 61 -15.76 4.12 -0.97
CA ASN A 61 -15.32 5.34 -1.65
C ASN A 61 -13.86 5.62 -1.32
N TYR A 62 -12.99 5.55 -2.32
CA TYR A 62 -11.59 5.91 -2.17
C TYR A 62 -11.39 7.41 -2.27
N VAL A 63 -10.58 7.96 -1.37
CA VAL A 63 -10.09 9.34 -1.40
C VAL A 63 -8.58 9.28 -1.61
N PRO A 64 -8.10 9.54 -2.85
CA PRO A 64 -6.68 9.42 -3.19
C PRO A 64 -5.84 10.60 -2.71
N PHE A 65 -4.59 10.29 -2.38
CA PHE A 65 -3.53 11.26 -2.07
C PHE A 65 -2.28 10.95 -2.90
N ASP A 66 -1.50 11.95 -3.22
CA ASP A 66 -0.28 11.83 -4.01
C ASP A 66 0.76 10.88 -3.39
N SER A 67 0.69 10.68 -2.07
CA SER A 67 1.55 9.75 -1.33
C SER A 67 1.00 9.44 0.06
N THR A 68 1.53 8.39 0.68
CA THR A 68 1.16 7.96 2.05
C THR A 68 1.50 9.01 3.10
N GLY A 69 2.60 9.73 2.95
CA GLY A 69 2.98 10.80 3.87
C GLY A 69 2.07 12.04 3.75
N VAL A 70 1.65 12.41 2.52
CA VAL A 70 0.67 13.47 2.31
C VAL A 70 -0.68 13.09 2.93
N MET A 71 -1.12 11.84 2.72
CA MET A 71 -2.33 11.28 3.34
C MET A 71 -2.24 11.34 4.88
N PHE A 72 -1.15 10.88 5.46
CA PHE A 72 -0.98 10.88 6.92
C PHE A 72 -0.95 12.29 7.51
N ASN A 73 -0.29 13.24 6.85
CA ASN A 73 -0.32 14.64 7.26
C ASN A 73 -1.75 15.20 7.21
N ARG A 74 -2.53 14.86 6.19
CA ARG A 74 -3.93 15.26 6.08
C ARG A 74 -4.76 14.75 7.27
N ILE A 75 -4.60 13.46 7.61
CA ILE A 75 -5.29 12.84 8.76
C ILE A 75 -4.91 13.51 10.07
N ARG A 76 -3.63 13.83 10.28
CA ARG A 76 -3.16 14.55 11.46
C ARG A 76 -3.77 15.95 11.59
N LEU A 77 -3.92 16.66 10.48
CA LEU A 77 -4.56 17.99 10.45
C LEU A 77 -6.07 17.91 10.73
N GLU A 78 -6.75 16.92 10.18
CA GLU A 78 -8.19 16.70 10.40
C GLU A 78 -8.46 16.22 11.82
N GLY A 79 -7.56 15.42 12.39
CA GLY A 79 -7.71 14.84 13.72
C GLY A 79 -9.01 14.05 13.86
N LYS A 80 -9.72 14.23 14.97
CA LYS A 80 -11.01 13.57 15.22
C LYS A 80 -12.15 14.01 14.28
N LYS A 81 -11.93 15.03 13.43
CA LYS A 81 -12.90 15.49 12.44
C LYS A 81 -12.68 14.86 11.06
N SER A 82 -11.70 13.98 10.93
CA SER A 82 -11.47 13.25 9.68
C SER A 82 -12.73 12.52 9.27
N LYS A 83 -13.00 12.48 7.96
CA LYS A 83 -14.11 11.74 7.36
C LYS A 83 -13.72 10.33 6.94
N ALA A 84 -12.46 9.96 7.11
CA ALA A 84 -12.01 8.62 6.83
C ALA A 84 -12.62 7.62 7.82
N ASP A 85 -13.11 6.50 7.34
CA ASP A 85 -13.42 5.32 8.14
C ASP A 85 -12.19 4.40 8.22
N ILE A 86 -11.44 4.32 7.11
CA ILE A 86 -10.23 3.51 6.98
C ILE A 86 -9.11 4.36 6.36
N VAL A 87 -7.91 4.13 6.83
CA VAL A 87 -6.66 4.62 6.24
C VAL A 87 -5.90 3.40 5.73
N LEU A 88 -5.59 3.37 4.44
CA LEU A 88 -4.94 2.26 3.75
C LEU A 88 -3.66 2.74 3.09
N GLY A 89 -2.50 2.15 3.47
CA GLY A 89 -1.21 2.47 2.90
C GLY A 89 -0.17 3.05 3.88
N LEU A 90 -0.46 3.12 5.19
CA LEU A 90 0.59 3.42 6.15
C LEU A 90 1.53 2.23 6.26
N ASP A 91 2.81 2.44 6.07
CA ASP A 91 3.82 1.40 6.24
C ASP A 91 4.39 1.36 7.67
N GLN A 92 5.13 0.30 7.98
CA GLN A 92 5.70 0.08 9.30
C GLN A 92 6.56 1.26 9.82
N THR A 93 7.10 2.10 8.95
CA THR A 93 7.91 3.25 9.35
C THR A 93 7.09 4.41 9.92
N MET A 94 5.79 4.39 9.69
CA MET A 94 4.84 5.43 10.11
C MET A 94 4.07 5.05 11.39
N LEU A 95 4.04 3.77 11.77
CA LEU A 95 3.11 3.27 12.79
C LEU A 95 3.34 3.89 14.17
N ASP A 96 4.57 4.16 14.56
CA ASP A 96 4.85 4.80 15.86
C ASP A 96 4.30 6.23 15.93
N GLU A 97 4.43 6.98 14.84
CA GLU A 97 3.85 8.32 14.74
C GLU A 97 2.31 8.23 14.70
N ALA A 98 1.77 7.25 13.97
CA ALA A 98 0.34 7.03 13.85
C ALA A 98 -0.30 6.69 15.21
N ARG A 99 0.31 5.81 16.00
CA ARG A 99 -0.17 5.47 17.37
C ARG A 99 -0.22 6.69 18.29
N LYS A 100 0.81 7.55 18.23
CA LYS A 100 0.87 8.78 19.06
C LYS A 100 -0.28 9.73 18.78
N THR A 101 -0.92 9.66 17.61
CA THR A 101 -2.09 10.50 17.30
C THR A 101 -3.35 10.09 18.05
N GLN A 102 -3.46 8.83 18.48
CA GLN A 102 -4.67 8.25 19.09
C GLN A 102 -5.92 8.34 18.20
N LEU A 103 -5.73 8.39 16.88
CA LEU A 103 -6.81 8.49 15.90
C LEU A 103 -7.30 7.14 15.39
N PHE A 104 -6.57 6.07 15.65
CA PHE A 104 -6.85 4.72 15.14
C PHE A 104 -7.38 3.80 16.24
N ALA A 105 -8.28 2.89 15.87
CA ALA A 105 -8.88 1.91 16.77
C ALA A 105 -8.28 0.52 16.55
N GLU A 106 -8.35 -0.32 17.59
CA GLU A 106 -8.13 -1.75 17.42
C GLU A 106 -9.17 -2.33 16.43
N ASN A 107 -8.75 -3.28 15.63
CA ASN A 107 -9.61 -4.05 14.75
C ASN A 107 -9.79 -5.47 15.30
N ASN A 108 -10.88 -6.13 14.89
CA ASN A 108 -11.21 -7.49 15.29
C ASN A 108 -10.84 -8.54 14.24
N VAL A 109 -9.94 -8.20 13.32
CA VAL A 109 -9.53 -9.10 12.25
C VAL A 109 -8.70 -10.24 12.81
N THR A 110 -9.06 -11.46 12.44
CA THR A 110 -8.28 -12.66 12.78
C THR A 110 -7.01 -12.69 11.94
N THR A 111 -5.84 -12.62 12.60
CA THR A 111 -4.53 -12.51 11.94
C THR A 111 -3.73 -13.81 11.91
N GLU A 112 -4.32 -14.94 12.32
CA GLU A 112 -3.67 -16.25 12.37
C GLU A 112 -3.21 -16.75 11.00
N GLN A 113 -3.89 -16.33 9.93
CA GLN A 113 -3.57 -16.67 8.54
C GLN A 113 -2.45 -15.83 7.91
N LEU A 114 -1.93 -14.83 8.63
CA LEU A 114 -0.89 -13.97 8.07
C LEU A 114 0.42 -14.72 7.90
N SER A 115 0.99 -14.62 6.71
CA SER A 115 2.27 -15.20 6.29
C SER A 115 3.23 -14.08 5.89
N LEU A 116 3.80 -13.42 6.89
CA LEU A 116 4.75 -12.32 6.72
C LEU A 116 6.18 -12.79 7.03
N PRO A 117 7.21 -12.12 6.48
CA PRO A 117 8.60 -12.41 6.82
C PRO A 117 8.99 -12.01 8.24
N VAL A 118 8.11 -11.31 8.95
CA VAL A 118 8.27 -10.89 10.34
C VAL A 118 7.03 -11.26 11.15
N LYS A 119 7.21 -11.48 12.46
CA LYS A 119 6.08 -11.74 13.36
C LYS A 119 5.27 -10.45 13.53
N TRP A 120 3.98 -10.50 13.18
CA TRP A 120 3.06 -9.37 13.33
C TRP A 120 2.13 -9.56 14.51
N GLN A 121 2.08 -8.60 15.43
CA GLN A 121 1.27 -8.68 16.66
C GLN A 121 0.42 -7.43 16.88
N ASP A 122 0.41 -6.51 15.92
CA ASP A 122 -0.34 -5.26 16.01
C ASP A 122 -1.84 -5.52 15.86
N LYS A 123 -2.64 -4.95 16.76
CA LYS A 123 -4.09 -5.06 16.72
C LYS A 123 -4.79 -3.86 16.06
N VAL A 124 -4.04 -2.78 15.80
CA VAL A 124 -4.56 -1.56 15.18
C VAL A 124 -4.30 -1.56 13.69
N PHE A 125 -3.05 -1.83 13.30
CA PHE A 125 -2.60 -1.78 11.92
C PHE A 125 -2.56 -3.18 11.33
N LEU A 126 -3.44 -3.44 10.36
CA LEU A 126 -3.58 -4.72 9.66
C LEU A 126 -2.70 -4.73 8.41
N PRO A 127 -1.71 -5.61 8.29
CA PRO A 127 -0.96 -5.77 7.04
C PRO A 127 -1.89 -6.24 5.91
N TYR A 128 -1.73 -5.68 4.71
CA TYR A 128 -2.48 -6.14 3.54
C TYR A 128 -1.60 -6.48 2.33
N ASP A 129 -0.37 -5.99 2.29
CA ASP A 129 0.67 -6.42 1.37
C ASP A 129 2.07 -6.13 1.92
N PHE A 130 3.10 -6.64 1.25
CA PHE A 130 4.49 -6.34 1.57
C PHE A 130 5.41 -6.55 0.37
N GLY A 131 6.61 -5.99 0.43
CA GLY A 131 7.66 -6.16 -0.55
C GLY A 131 9.01 -5.76 0.01
N ALA A 132 10.04 -5.72 -0.86
CA ALA A 132 11.32 -5.14 -0.53
C ALA A 132 11.65 -3.98 -1.48
N TYR A 133 12.25 -2.94 -0.93
CA TYR A 133 12.71 -1.84 -1.75
C TYR A 133 13.89 -2.24 -2.64
N ALA A 134 13.89 -1.76 -3.87
CA ALA A 134 14.97 -1.95 -4.84
C ALA A 134 14.96 -0.82 -5.87
N PHE A 135 16.09 -0.61 -6.54
CA PHE A 135 16.10 0.21 -7.74
C PHE A 135 15.65 -0.62 -8.95
N VAL A 136 14.75 -0.06 -9.74
CA VAL A 136 14.27 -0.67 -10.99
C VAL A 136 15.00 -0.02 -12.17
N TYR A 137 15.35 -0.84 -13.17
CA TYR A 137 16.06 -0.44 -14.37
C TYR A 137 15.57 -1.21 -15.59
N HIS A 138 15.91 -0.74 -16.78
CA HIS A 138 15.64 -1.41 -18.05
C HIS A 138 16.91 -2.11 -18.55
N LYS A 139 16.90 -3.43 -18.72
CA LYS A 139 18.08 -4.26 -19.03
C LYS A 139 18.81 -3.87 -20.30
N GLU A 140 18.09 -3.47 -21.35
CA GLU A 140 18.73 -3.04 -22.61
C GLU A 140 19.42 -1.67 -22.48
N LYS A 141 18.87 -0.77 -21.61
CA LYS A 141 19.45 0.56 -21.39
C LYS A 141 20.58 0.53 -20.36
N LEU A 142 20.51 -0.39 -19.40
CA LEU A 142 21.52 -0.60 -18.37
C LEU A 142 21.89 -2.10 -18.28
N PRO A 143 22.70 -2.61 -19.24
CA PRO A 143 23.05 -4.03 -19.29
C PRO A 143 23.94 -4.50 -18.13
N ASN A 144 24.64 -3.58 -17.47
CA ASN A 144 25.50 -3.84 -16.32
C ASN A 144 25.01 -3.01 -15.12
N PRO A 145 23.94 -3.42 -14.44
CA PRO A 145 23.42 -2.69 -13.29
C PRO A 145 24.37 -2.80 -12.09
N PRO A 146 24.37 -1.81 -11.16
CA PRO A 146 25.15 -1.88 -9.94
C PRO A 146 24.72 -3.08 -9.09
N LYS A 147 25.71 -3.77 -8.50
CA LYS A 147 25.51 -4.95 -7.65
C LYS A 147 25.46 -4.61 -6.16
N SER A 148 25.74 -3.37 -5.81
CA SER A 148 25.68 -2.86 -4.45
C SER A 148 25.18 -1.41 -4.46
N LEU A 149 24.67 -0.96 -3.30
CA LEU A 149 24.33 0.44 -3.12
C LEU A 149 25.56 1.33 -3.26
N LYS A 150 26.72 0.84 -2.80
CA LYS A 150 27.98 1.58 -2.90
C LYS A 150 28.38 1.79 -4.37
N GLU A 151 28.28 0.76 -5.21
CA GLU A 151 28.53 0.90 -6.66
C GLU A 151 27.59 1.91 -7.30
N LEU A 152 26.31 1.93 -6.91
CA LEU A 152 25.34 2.91 -7.41
C LEU A 152 25.74 4.33 -7.02
N VAL A 153 26.00 4.55 -5.74
CA VAL A 153 26.31 5.88 -5.17
C VAL A 153 27.64 6.43 -5.70
N ASP A 154 28.62 5.56 -5.92
CA ASP A 154 29.97 5.97 -6.38
C ASP A 154 30.06 6.13 -7.92
N ASN A 155 29.00 5.79 -8.68
CA ASN A 155 29.02 5.91 -10.13
C ASN A 155 28.23 7.13 -10.63
N PRO A 156 28.88 8.27 -10.90
CA PRO A 156 28.22 9.51 -11.31
C PRO A 156 27.64 9.47 -12.74
N GLN A 157 27.85 8.38 -13.49
CA GLN A 157 27.26 8.21 -14.81
C GLN A 157 25.82 7.68 -14.76
N LEU A 158 25.40 7.12 -13.62
CA LEU A 158 24.05 6.61 -13.43
C LEU A 158 23.10 7.75 -13.05
N ARG A 159 22.02 7.92 -13.79
CA ARG A 159 20.97 8.89 -13.49
C ARG A 159 19.91 8.22 -12.60
N VAL A 160 19.66 8.80 -11.45
CA VAL A 160 18.80 8.22 -10.40
C VAL A 160 17.60 9.11 -10.11
N ILE A 161 16.43 8.50 -9.91
CA ILE A 161 15.23 9.14 -9.38
C ILE A 161 14.79 8.39 -8.10
N TYR A 162 14.41 9.13 -7.07
CA TYR A 162 13.82 8.58 -5.85
C TYR A 162 12.81 9.56 -5.25
N GLN A 163 12.12 9.14 -4.19
CA GLN A 163 11.04 9.92 -3.56
C GLN A 163 11.55 10.66 -2.31
N ASP A 164 10.95 11.82 -2.04
CA ASP A 164 11.21 12.62 -0.84
C ASP A 164 10.79 11.86 0.42
N PRO A 165 11.69 11.56 1.36
CA PRO A 165 11.37 10.82 2.58
C PRO A 165 10.43 11.55 3.53
N ARG A 166 10.24 12.87 3.35
CA ARG A 166 9.30 13.67 4.16
C ARG A 166 7.84 13.45 3.73
N THR A 167 7.63 13.02 2.50
CA THR A 167 6.30 12.84 1.91
C THR A 167 5.98 11.40 1.50
N SER A 168 6.99 10.54 1.34
CA SER A 168 6.83 9.19 0.82
C SER A 168 7.43 8.12 1.74
N GLY A 169 6.67 7.05 2.01
CA GLY A 169 7.18 5.85 2.68
C GLY A 169 8.31 5.19 1.89
N VAL A 170 8.21 5.17 0.55
CA VAL A 170 9.28 4.65 -0.32
C VAL A 170 10.58 5.45 -0.12
N GLY A 171 10.51 6.77 -0.09
CA GLY A 171 11.67 7.61 0.22
C GLY A 171 12.28 7.33 1.60
N ARG A 172 11.44 7.04 2.61
CA ARG A 172 11.92 6.59 3.94
C ARG A 172 12.69 5.27 3.86
N GLY A 173 12.25 4.34 3.01
CA GLY A 173 12.97 3.10 2.73
C GLY A 173 14.39 3.33 2.21
N LEU A 174 14.59 4.31 1.33
CA LEU A 174 15.94 4.67 0.88
C LEU A 174 16.78 5.30 1.99
N VAL A 175 16.17 6.13 2.85
CA VAL A 175 16.89 6.70 4.02
C VAL A 175 17.38 5.59 4.94
N ILE A 176 16.55 4.57 5.19
CA ILE A 176 16.95 3.41 6.00
C ILE A 176 18.10 2.68 5.31
N LEU A 177 17.95 2.31 4.03
CA LEU A 177 18.97 1.58 3.29
C LEU A 177 20.33 2.32 3.30
N MET A 178 20.32 3.62 3.04
CA MET A 178 21.53 4.45 3.05
C MET A 178 22.22 4.46 4.43
N ASN A 179 21.44 4.62 5.50
CA ASN A 179 22.02 4.68 6.86
C ASN A 179 22.56 3.31 7.32
N GLU A 180 21.87 2.21 7.01
CA GLU A 180 22.31 0.86 7.32
C GLU A 180 23.63 0.49 6.59
N VAL A 181 23.82 1.00 5.37
CA VAL A 181 25.00 0.67 4.55
C VAL A 181 26.20 1.60 4.85
N TYR A 182 25.95 2.87 5.12
CA TYR A 182 27.01 3.87 5.26
C TYR A 182 27.29 4.31 6.70
N GLY A 183 26.36 4.09 7.64
CA GLY A 183 26.55 4.51 9.03
C GLY A 183 26.93 5.99 9.14
N ASP A 184 28.05 6.28 9.81
CA ASP A 184 28.54 7.64 10.03
C ASP A 184 28.91 8.38 8.72
N ASP A 185 29.21 7.67 7.64
CA ASP A 185 29.59 8.25 6.35
C ASP A 185 28.38 8.61 5.47
N VAL A 186 27.14 8.40 5.95
CA VAL A 186 25.91 8.56 5.16
C VAL A 186 25.75 9.97 4.59
N GLY A 187 26.20 11.01 5.29
CA GLY A 187 26.15 12.38 4.80
C GLY A 187 26.99 12.60 3.53
N ALA A 188 28.19 12.02 3.48
CA ALA A 188 29.03 12.04 2.28
C ALA A 188 28.44 11.21 1.15
N ALA A 189 27.84 10.05 1.46
CA ALA A 189 27.16 9.21 0.49
C ALA A 189 25.95 9.92 -0.15
N TRP A 190 25.14 10.63 0.64
CA TRP A 190 24.04 11.45 0.12
C TRP A 190 24.51 12.56 -0.84
N LYS A 191 25.62 13.26 -0.52
CA LYS A 191 26.18 14.26 -1.44
C LYS A 191 26.62 13.65 -2.77
N LYS A 192 27.23 12.48 -2.74
CA LYS A 192 27.59 11.74 -3.97
C LYS A 192 26.34 11.38 -4.77
N LEU A 193 25.35 10.74 -4.13
CA LEU A 193 24.09 10.36 -4.80
C LEU A 193 23.37 11.60 -5.39
N ALA A 194 23.36 12.71 -4.68
CA ALA A 194 22.74 13.96 -5.13
C ALA A 194 23.36 14.49 -6.41
N SER A 195 24.69 14.29 -6.64
CA SER A 195 25.39 14.78 -7.84
C SER A 195 24.86 14.13 -9.15
N HIS A 196 24.21 13.00 -9.08
CA HIS A 196 23.62 12.30 -10.23
C HIS A 196 22.13 11.91 -10.02
N THR A 197 21.49 12.51 -9.03
CA THR A 197 20.04 12.46 -8.86
C THR A 197 19.37 13.44 -9.81
N VAL A 198 18.54 12.93 -10.71
CA VAL A 198 17.79 13.76 -11.67
C VAL A 198 16.69 14.54 -10.98
N THR A 199 15.95 13.84 -10.13
CA THR A 199 14.83 14.42 -9.38
C THR A 199 14.56 13.67 -8.09
N VAL A 200 14.05 14.39 -7.10
CA VAL A 200 13.45 13.84 -5.87
C VAL A 200 11.97 14.20 -5.93
N GLY A 201 11.13 13.20 -6.24
CA GLY A 201 9.70 13.44 -6.42
C GLY A 201 8.90 13.27 -5.12
N LYS A 202 7.68 13.79 -5.11
CA LYS A 202 6.80 13.75 -3.92
C LYS A 202 6.18 12.39 -3.63
N GLY A 203 6.04 11.53 -4.66
CA GLY A 203 5.38 10.23 -4.56
C GLY A 203 5.85 9.23 -5.62
N TRP A 204 5.40 7.99 -5.47
CA TRP A 204 5.82 6.87 -6.32
C TRP A 204 5.35 7.04 -7.77
N SER A 205 4.08 7.38 -7.98
CA SER A 205 3.50 7.50 -9.33
C SER A 205 4.26 8.51 -10.20
N GLU A 206 4.61 9.66 -9.62
CA GLU A 206 5.38 10.70 -10.31
C GLU A 206 6.77 10.19 -10.72
N THR A 207 7.51 9.62 -9.78
CA THR A 207 8.90 9.20 -10.01
C THR A 207 9.01 7.99 -10.92
N TYR A 208 8.12 7.01 -10.74
CA TYR A 208 8.08 5.84 -11.62
C TYR A 208 7.66 6.22 -13.04
N GLY A 209 6.68 7.14 -13.17
CA GLY A 209 6.28 7.68 -14.46
C GLY A 209 7.38 8.44 -15.19
N ALA A 210 8.22 9.21 -14.48
CA ALA A 210 9.39 9.88 -15.04
C ALA A 210 10.45 8.86 -15.53
N PHE A 211 10.70 7.81 -14.75
CA PHE A 211 11.59 6.71 -15.17
C PHE A 211 11.10 6.01 -16.45
N LEU A 212 9.81 5.71 -16.54
CA LEU A 212 9.23 5.07 -17.75
C LEU A 212 9.38 5.94 -19.00
N LYS A 213 9.39 7.26 -18.86
CA LYS A 213 9.70 8.21 -19.95
C LYS A 213 11.19 8.27 -20.31
N GLY A 214 12.06 7.56 -19.56
CA GLY A 214 13.51 7.53 -19.81
C GLY A 214 14.27 8.70 -19.21
N GLU A 215 13.71 9.41 -18.24
CA GLU A 215 14.36 10.55 -17.58
C GLU A 215 15.53 10.12 -16.69
N ALA A 216 15.57 8.85 -16.24
CA ALA A 216 16.64 8.27 -15.45
C ALA A 216 16.94 6.82 -15.85
N ASP A 217 18.08 6.31 -15.40
CA ASP A 217 18.50 4.93 -15.61
C ASP A 217 17.98 3.99 -14.55
N LEU A 218 17.78 4.54 -13.32
CA LEU A 218 17.25 3.79 -12.17
C LEU A 218 16.22 4.65 -11.41
N VAL A 219 15.17 3.98 -10.93
CA VAL A 219 14.18 4.57 -10.02
C VAL A 219 14.07 3.72 -8.76
N PHE A 220 14.05 4.36 -7.59
CA PHE A 220 13.80 3.64 -6.35
C PHE A 220 12.33 3.23 -6.25
N SER A 221 12.08 1.93 -6.10
CA SER A 221 10.77 1.29 -6.12
C SER A 221 10.81 -0.04 -5.34
N TYR A 222 10.27 -1.11 -5.91
CA TYR A 222 10.19 -2.43 -5.27
C TYR A 222 10.80 -3.53 -6.13
N ASN A 223 11.28 -4.57 -5.48
CA ASN A 223 11.76 -5.78 -6.15
C ASN A 223 10.67 -6.48 -6.98
N THR A 224 9.41 -6.24 -6.67
CA THR A 224 8.24 -6.77 -7.37
C THR A 224 7.84 -5.93 -8.60
N SER A 225 8.23 -4.65 -8.68
CA SER A 225 7.81 -3.74 -9.76
C SER A 225 8.03 -4.29 -11.18
N PRO A 226 9.11 -5.03 -11.49
CA PRO A 226 9.29 -5.63 -12.80
C PRO A 226 8.19 -6.62 -13.21
N LEU A 227 7.51 -7.25 -12.23
CA LEU A 227 6.42 -8.19 -12.49
C LEU A 227 5.20 -7.50 -13.14
N TYR A 228 4.99 -6.20 -12.86
CA TYR A 228 3.96 -5.45 -13.56
C TYR A 228 4.17 -5.48 -15.08
N HIS A 229 5.36 -5.14 -15.52
CA HIS A 229 5.72 -5.10 -16.94
C HIS A 229 5.67 -6.49 -17.57
N LEU A 230 6.20 -7.49 -16.88
CA LEU A 230 6.17 -8.88 -17.33
C LEU A 230 4.75 -9.39 -17.54
N LEU A 231 3.86 -9.16 -16.57
CA LEU A 231 2.53 -9.76 -16.56
C LEU A 231 1.50 -8.96 -17.36
N ASN A 232 1.56 -7.62 -17.32
CA ASN A 232 0.58 -6.76 -17.98
C ASN A 232 1.06 -6.29 -19.37
N ASP A 233 2.31 -5.84 -19.50
CA ASP A 233 2.85 -5.28 -20.75
C ASP A 233 3.53 -6.33 -21.63
N LYS A 234 3.74 -7.56 -21.08
CA LYS A 234 4.54 -8.63 -21.73
C LYS A 234 5.97 -8.20 -22.00
N ASP A 235 6.49 -7.27 -21.22
CA ASP A 235 7.84 -6.75 -21.31
C ASP A 235 8.73 -7.31 -20.20
N ALA A 236 9.65 -8.18 -20.54
CA ALA A 236 10.62 -8.81 -19.65
C ALA A 236 11.92 -7.99 -19.46
N ASN A 237 12.00 -6.78 -20.04
CA ASN A 237 13.21 -5.96 -20.01
C ASN A 237 13.39 -5.17 -18.71
N TYR A 238 12.35 -5.02 -17.90
CA TYR A 238 12.50 -4.41 -16.59
C TYR A 238 13.06 -5.41 -15.57
N ALA A 239 13.92 -4.93 -14.69
CA ALA A 239 14.49 -5.70 -13.59
C ALA A 239 14.71 -4.83 -12.36
N ALA A 240 14.83 -5.46 -11.19
CA ALA A 240 15.20 -4.81 -9.95
C ALA A 240 16.64 -5.14 -9.58
N THR A 241 17.32 -4.19 -8.94
CA THR A 241 18.66 -4.43 -8.39
C THR A 241 18.57 -5.44 -7.24
N ASP A 242 19.64 -6.24 -7.12
CA ASP A 242 19.85 -7.17 -6.03
C ASP A 242 21.17 -6.82 -5.34
N PHE A 243 21.09 -5.95 -4.34
CA PHE A 243 22.27 -5.43 -3.69
C PHE A 243 22.87 -6.42 -2.69
N ALA A 244 24.19 -6.51 -2.69
CA ALA A 244 24.94 -7.41 -1.82
C ALA A 244 24.78 -7.10 -0.32
N GLU A 245 24.48 -5.84 0.01
CA GLU A 245 24.27 -5.38 1.39
C GLU A 245 22.99 -5.94 2.01
N GLY A 246 21.99 -6.29 1.20
CA GLY A 246 20.70 -6.81 1.65
C GLY A 246 19.53 -5.94 1.17
N GLN A 247 18.40 -6.06 1.87
CA GLN A 247 17.14 -5.42 1.49
C GLN A 247 16.46 -4.76 2.70
N VAL A 248 15.69 -3.71 2.44
CA VAL A 248 14.76 -3.11 3.41
C VAL A 248 13.36 -3.54 3.02
N LEU A 249 12.62 -4.12 3.96
CA LEU A 249 11.23 -4.53 3.74
C LEU A 249 10.30 -3.32 3.87
N GLN A 250 9.20 -3.37 3.10
CA GLN A 250 8.00 -2.57 3.34
C GLN A 250 6.84 -3.49 3.65
N ILE A 251 6.08 -3.15 4.68
CA ILE A 251 4.81 -3.80 5.03
C ILE A 251 3.77 -2.71 5.08
N GLU A 252 2.83 -2.72 4.15
CA GLU A 252 1.74 -1.76 4.11
C GLU A 252 0.58 -2.23 4.97
N THR A 253 -0.06 -1.28 5.63
CA THR A 253 -1.14 -1.56 6.57
C THR A 253 -2.39 -0.75 6.28
N ALA A 254 -3.53 -1.33 6.66
CA ALA A 254 -4.79 -0.64 6.80
C ALA A 254 -5.12 -0.46 8.27
N ALA A 255 -5.76 0.65 8.62
CA ALA A 255 -6.22 0.90 9.98
C ALA A 255 -7.57 1.59 9.99
N ARG A 256 -8.40 1.23 10.96
CA ARG A 256 -9.71 1.84 11.20
C ARG A 256 -9.57 3.11 12.02
N MET A 257 -10.33 4.15 11.67
CA MET A 257 -10.41 5.37 12.48
C MET A 257 -11.26 5.13 13.75
N ALA A 258 -10.81 5.71 14.87
CA ALA A 258 -11.43 5.49 16.18
C ALA A 258 -12.78 6.21 16.37
N ASN A 259 -13.01 7.28 15.62
CA ASN A 259 -14.16 8.18 15.80
C ASN A 259 -15.38 7.82 14.93
N HIS A 260 -15.29 6.79 14.09
CA HIS A 260 -16.36 6.37 13.19
C HIS A 260 -16.62 4.86 13.30
N PRO A 261 -17.48 4.42 14.27
CA PRO A 261 -17.98 3.05 14.24
C PRO A 261 -18.75 2.81 12.94
N ASN A 262 -18.29 1.88 12.12
CA ASN A 262 -18.88 1.58 10.82
C ASN A 262 -18.72 0.07 10.56
N ALA A 263 -19.82 -0.66 10.55
CA ALA A 263 -19.81 -2.11 10.37
C ALA A 263 -19.29 -2.53 9.00
N CYS A 264 -19.54 -1.72 7.96
CA CYS A 264 -18.99 -1.96 6.64
C CYS A 264 -17.48 -1.73 6.59
N ALA A 265 -16.94 -0.79 7.38
CA ALA A 265 -15.49 -0.61 7.52
C ALA A 265 -14.84 -1.83 8.20
N ASP A 266 -15.45 -2.39 9.25
CA ASP A 266 -14.97 -3.62 9.89
C ASP A 266 -14.97 -4.81 8.92
N ALA A 267 -16.04 -4.95 8.12
CA ALA A 267 -16.14 -5.98 7.09
C ALA A 267 -15.09 -5.78 5.99
N PHE A 268 -14.82 -4.53 5.59
CA PHE A 268 -13.79 -4.24 4.58
C PHE A 268 -12.38 -4.55 5.09
N MET A 269 -12.07 -4.24 6.35
CA MET A 269 -10.80 -4.62 6.97
C MET A 269 -10.58 -6.14 6.92
N GLN A 270 -11.59 -6.93 7.29
CA GLN A 270 -11.51 -8.40 7.20
C GLN A 270 -11.37 -8.88 5.75
N PHE A 271 -12.06 -8.22 4.81
CA PHE A 271 -12.03 -8.57 3.38
C PHE A 271 -10.65 -8.35 2.76
N LEU A 272 -9.89 -7.34 3.18
CA LEU A 272 -8.55 -7.05 2.64
C LEU A 272 -7.58 -8.24 2.69
N ILE A 273 -7.71 -9.12 3.68
CA ILE A 273 -6.89 -10.33 3.82
C ILE A 273 -7.59 -11.62 3.36
N SER A 274 -8.72 -11.50 2.66
CA SER A 274 -9.36 -12.65 2.00
C SER A 274 -8.58 -13.08 0.76
N PRO A 275 -8.64 -14.36 0.34
CA PRO A 275 -7.99 -14.82 -0.88
C PRO A 275 -8.38 -14.01 -2.12
N GLN A 276 -9.66 -13.61 -2.23
CA GLN A 276 -10.16 -12.82 -3.35
C GLN A 276 -9.52 -11.42 -3.42
N ALA A 277 -9.45 -10.71 -2.29
CA ALA A 277 -8.81 -9.40 -2.22
C ALA A 277 -7.29 -9.51 -2.42
N GLN A 278 -6.65 -10.48 -1.76
CA GLN A 278 -5.21 -10.69 -1.84
C GLN A 278 -4.74 -11.02 -3.26
N SER A 279 -5.52 -11.79 -4.02
CA SER A 279 -5.24 -12.04 -5.44
C SER A 279 -5.23 -10.74 -6.26
N GLN A 280 -6.16 -9.82 -6.03
CA GLN A 280 -6.20 -8.54 -6.74
C GLN A 280 -5.10 -7.58 -6.26
N ILE A 281 -4.87 -7.51 -4.95
CA ILE A 281 -3.82 -6.68 -4.36
C ILE A 281 -2.47 -7.13 -4.91
N SER A 282 -2.14 -8.41 -4.83
CA SER A 282 -0.86 -8.90 -5.30
C SER A 282 -0.62 -8.62 -6.79
N GLN A 283 -1.61 -8.89 -7.65
CA GLN A 283 -1.45 -8.73 -9.09
C GLN A 283 -1.52 -7.27 -9.57
N LYS A 284 -2.25 -6.39 -8.90
CA LYS A 284 -2.50 -5.01 -9.35
C LYS A 284 -1.71 -3.96 -8.55
N ASN A 285 -1.52 -4.16 -7.25
CA ASN A 285 -0.59 -3.36 -6.45
C ASN A 285 0.85 -3.85 -6.61
N VAL A 286 1.01 -5.03 -7.21
CA VAL A 286 2.30 -5.68 -7.52
C VAL A 286 3.16 -5.85 -6.28
N MET A 287 2.55 -6.38 -5.22
CA MET A 287 3.19 -6.65 -3.93
C MET A 287 2.93 -8.11 -3.52
N PHE A 288 3.68 -8.64 -2.57
CA PHE A 288 3.44 -9.98 -2.05
C PHE A 288 2.18 -10.02 -1.19
N ALA A 289 1.41 -11.10 -1.35
CA ALA A 289 0.28 -11.39 -0.49
C ALA A 289 0.72 -11.66 0.95
N VAL A 290 -0.07 -11.17 1.92
CA VAL A 290 0.18 -11.39 3.37
C VAL A 290 -0.36 -12.73 3.88
N ILE A 291 -1.02 -13.52 3.04
CA ILE A 291 -1.51 -14.86 3.35
C ILE A 291 -0.71 -15.92 2.61
N ASP A 292 -0.82 -17.18 3.05
CA ASP A 292 -0.16 -18.31 2.41
C ASP A 292 -1.03 -18.88 1.27
N GLU A 293 -1.17 -18.07 0.22
CA GLU A 293 -1.90 -18.42 -1.00
C GLU A 293 -0.96 -18.33 -2.21
N LYS A 294 -1.10 -19.28 -3.12
CA LYS A 294 -0.44 -19.22 -4.42
C LYS A 294 -1.21 -18.28 -5.35
N ILE A 295 -0.63 -17.13 -5.60
CA ILE A 295 -1.28 -16.08 -6.40
C ILE A 295 -0.90 -16.22 -7.88
N GLU A 296 0.39 -16.25 -8.15
CA GLU A 296 0.95 -16.30 -9.50
C GLU A 296 2.42 -16.79 -9.40
N PRO A 297 2.89 -17.71 -10.28
CA PRO A 297 4.19 -18.38 -10.13
C PRO A 297 5.40 -17.44 -10.00
N HIS A 298 5.40 -16.29 -10.69
CA HIS A 298 6.51 -15.33 -10.62
C HIS A 298 6.59 -14.63 -9.26
N PHE A 299 5.43 -14.28 -8.65
CA PHE A 299 5.39 -13.75 -7.29
C PHE A 299 5.86 -14.80 -6.28
N ASP A 300 5.41 -16.05 -6.40
CA ASP A 300 5.80 -17.13 -5.49
C ASP A 300 7.30 -17.39 -5.54
N ALA A 301 7.88 -17.44 -6.74
CA ALA A 301 9.33 -17.63 -6.94
C ALA A 301 10.14 -16.47 -6.36
N LEU A 302 9.70 -15.22 -6.58
CA LEU A 302 10.37 -14.04 -6.05
C LEU A 302 10.26 -13.96 -4.53
N LYS A 303 9.08 -14.25 -3.96
CA LYS A 303 8.84 -14.31 -2.50
C LYS A 303 9.78 -15.34 -1.84
N GLN A 304 9.94 -16.52 -2.44
CA GLN A 304 10.86 -17.54 -1.96
C GLN A 304 12.32 -17.09 -2.00
N ALA A 305 12.76 -16.50 -3.11
CA ALA A 305 14.11 -15.98 -3.27
C ALA A 305 14.44 -14.87 -2.25
N GLN A 306 13.46 -14.04 -1.90
CA GLN A 306 13.62 -12.97 -0.92
C GLN A 306 13.87 -13.49 0.51
N GLN A 307 13.34 -14.64 0.88
CA GLN A 307 13.47 -15.18 2.24
C GLN A 307 14.94 -15.44 2.66
N SER A 308 15.83 -15.64 1.70
CA SER A 308 17.25 -15.90 1.96
C SER A 308 18.10 -14.64 2.13
N LYS A 309 17.52 -13.45 1.91
CA LYS A 309 18.25 -12.18 1.92
C LYS A 309 18.33 -11.57 3.31
N THR A 310 19.45 -10.89 3.58
CA THR A 310 19.62 -10.11 4.79
C THR A 310 18.62 -8.95 4.82
N THR A 311 17.81 -8.86 5.86
CA THR A 311 16.88 -7.74 6.07
C THR A 311 17.58 -6.67 6.90
N LEU A 312 17.63 -5.46 6.36
CA LEU A 312 18.17 -4.24 6.97
C LEU A 312 17.06 -3.41 7.60
N GLY A 313 17.41 -2.54 8.54
CA GLY A 313 16.50 -1.58 9.16
C GLY A 313 15.49 -2.19 10.13
N SER A 314 15.69 -3.44 10.56
CA SER A 314 14.84 -4.04 11.59
C SER A 314 14.99 -3.29 12.93
N GLY A 315 13.87 -2.72 13.43
CA GLY A 315 13.86 -2.00 14.70
C GLY A 315 14.18 -0.51 14.60
N VAL A 316 14.29 0.06 13.39
CA VAL A 316 14.40 1.51 13.19
C VAL A 316 13.14 2.19 13.74
N ASN A 317 13.32 3.09 14.71
CA ASN A 317 12.23 3.84 15.33
C ASN A 317 12.03 5.21 14.68
N ALA A 318 10.90 5.85 14.99
CA ALA A 318 10.51 7.14 14.40
C ALA A 318 11.52 8.28 14.68
N GLU A 319 12.14 8.31 15.86
CA GLU A 319 13.14 9.34 16.19
C GLU A 319 14.42 9.17 15.38
N GLN A 320 14.90 7.95 15.23
CA GLN A 320 16.04 7.59 14.40
C GLN A 320 15.79 7.96 12.93
N LEU A 321 14.63 7.58 12.41
CA LEU A 321 14.25 7.89 11.02
C LEU A 321 14.15 9.39 10.78
N LYS A 322 13.65 10.15 11.76
CA LYS A 322 13.62 11.61 11.70
C LYS A 322 15.03 12.21 11.67
N GLN A 323 15.94 11.74 12.52
CA GLN A 323 17.34 12.18 12.50
C GLN A 323 18.00 11.88 11.16
N TRP A 324 17.81 10.69 10.62
CA TRP A 324 18.34 10.28 9.31
C TRP A 324 17.77 11.10 8.15
N THR A 325 16.46 11.41 8.20
CA THR A 325 15.82 12.29 7.22
C THR A 325 16.39 13.72 7.28
N ASN A 326 16.69 14.24 8.48
CA ASN A 326 17.34 15.54 8.64
C ASN A 326 18.77 15.53 8.07
N THR A 327 19.53 14.44 8.27
CA THR A 327 20.87 14.28 7.68
C THR A 327 20.80 14.27 6.15
N TRP A 328 19.84 13.53 5.58
CA TRP A 328 19.57 13.55 4.14
C TRP A 328 19.31 15.00 3.66
N GLN A 329 18.38 15.71 4.29
CA GLN A 329 18.02 17.08 3.90
C GLN A 329 19.23 18.04 3.99
N ALA A 330 20.00 17.98 5.07
CA ALA A 330 21.19 18.80 5.24
C ALA A 330 22.27 18.51 4.18
N SER A 331 22.37 17.27 3.73
CA SER A 331 23.35 16.86 2.71
C SER A 331 23.01 17.38 1.31
N LEU A 332 21.75 17.71 1.03
CA LEU A 332 21.32 18.26 -0.26
C LEU A 332 21.50 19.78 -0.35
N THR A 333 21.66 20.48 0.77
CA THR A 333 21.69 21.95 0.83
C THR A 333 23.10 22.53 0.99
N GLN A 334 24.11 21.71 1.09
CA GLN A 334 25.53 22.04 1.19
C GLN A 334 26.28 21.70 -0.10
#